data_6ee64bf2f9192a3b291789ba11ae3825
#
_entry.id   6ee64bf2f9192a3b291789ba11ae3825
#
_cell.length_a   1.000
_cell.length_b   1.000
_cell.length_c   1.000
_cell.angle_alpha   90.00
_cell.angle_beta   90.00
_cell.angle_gamma   90.00
#
_symmetry.space_group_name_H-M   'P 1'
#
loop_
_entity.id
_entity.type
_entity.pdbx_description
1 polymer ?
#
loop_
_entity_poly.entity_id
_entity_poly.type
_entity_poly.pdbx_seq_one_letter_code
_entity_poly.pdbx_strand_id
1 'polypeptide(L)'
;MKITTALQGRLICPHCRAQLYPLGESFVCKSCGNDYPVIAGIPILIDESACGFRISSYEQPRELTKAERAKRLLRAVLPAISMNLAARRNYREFREMLFAVNPTPRVLIIGGATAGAGMGELLADERIEFVESDIAIDGRTTLVCDAHVLPFADQTFDGVIFQGVIFYLQDYGRCISEMFRVLKPEGVVYSESAFMEQVVGGEYDFYRFTLRGHEYQFRQFERISSGISGGPAMATAWSIQYLLLSFTESAAVRAGIRILCKCTLFWMKYLDLLLVRKRGAVDAAAGTFFMGRRPAQVAAPERVAVLEQHEAQAKSAQAKPAPSPAAEPQPVQQPLIPVQVPEYRGLIQSDVRAYR
;
A
#
# COMPACT_ATOMS: atom_id res chain seq x y z
N MET A 1 8.09 -14.92 -19.46
CA MET A 1 7.56 -14.73 -18.09
C MET A 1 8.38 -13.64 -17.42
N LYS A 2 7.73 -12.72 -16.68
CA LYS A 2 8.42 -11.57 -16.04
C LYS A 2 9.08 -11.90 -14.70
N ILE A 3 8.90 -13.09 -14.16
CA ILE A 3 9.50 -13.57 -12.91
C ILE A 3 10.61 -14.58 -13.17
N THR A 4 11.65 -14.55 -12.32
CA THR A 4 12.80 -15.47 -12.44
C THR A 4 12.45 -16.89 -12.05
N THR A 5 13.18 -17.89 -12.57
CA THR A 5 13.00 -19.30 -12.21
C THR A 5 13.19 -19.52 -10.70
N ALA A 6 14.12 -18.79 -10.07
CA ALA A 6 14.33 -18.86 -8.62
C ALA A 6 13.11 -18.39 -7.84
N LEU A 7 12.39 -17.36 -8.31
CA LEU A 7 11.16 -16.89 -7.69
C LEU A 7 9.99 -17.84 -7.94
N GLN A 8 9.91 -18.48 -9.13
CA GLN A 8 8.86 -19.47 -9.43
C GLN A 8 8.87 -20.60 -8.41
N GLY A 9 10.04 -21.08 -7.98
CA GLY A 9 10.19 -22.08 -6.92
C GLY A 9 9.78 -21.63 -5.52
N ARG A 10 9.43 -20.35 -5.35
CA ARG A 10 8.96 -19.77 -4.09
C ARG A 10 7.49 -19.36 -4.12
N LEU A 11 6.78 -19.63 -5.23
CA LEU A 11 5.34 -19.33 -5.34
C LEU A 11 4.51 -20.40 -4.63
N ILE A 12 3.52 -19.92 -3.86
CA ILE A 12 2.54 -20.76 -3.19
C ILE A 12 1.12 -20.40 -3.64
N CYS A 13 0.23 -21.36 -3.56
CA CYS A 13 -1.16 -21.20 -3.90
C CYS A 13 -1.84 -20.18 -2.96
N PRO A 14 -2.47 -19.10 -3.47
CA PRO A 14 -3.19 -18.16 -2.63
C PRO A 14 -4.40 -18.78 -1.91
N HIS A 15 -4.96 -19.88 -2.43
CA HIS A 15 -6.09 -20.57 -1.82
C HIS A 15 -5.67 -21.49 -0.66
N CYS A 16 -4.73 -22.44 -0.89
CA CYS A 16 -4.41 -23.49 0.09
C CYS A 16 -2.96 -23.45 0.62
N ARG A 17 -2.15 -22.47 0.20
CA ARG A 17 -0.75 -22.28 0.61
C ARG A 17 0.23 -23.38 0.18
N ALA A 18 -0.19 -24.39 -0.57
CA ALA A 18 0.69 -25.40 -1.14
C ALA A 18 1.56 -24.82 -2.27
N GLN A 19 2.68 -25.47 -2.57
CA GLN A 19 3.58 -25.10 -3.67
C GLN A 19 2.84 -25.04 -5.01
N LEU A 20 3.12 -24.01 -5.80
CA LEU A 20 2.69 -23.88 -7.19
C LEU A 20 3.75 -24.45 -8.14
N TYR A 21 3.27 -25.05 -9.24
CA TYR A 21 4.13 -25.61 -10.29
C TYR A 21 3.80 -24.98 -11.64
N PRO A 22 4.82 -24.54 -12.41
CA PRO A 22 4.58 -24.01 -13.74
C PRO A 22 4.12 -25.14 -14.66
N LEU A 23 3.08 -24.90 -15.46
CA LEU A 23 2.55 -25.83 -16.46
C LEU A 23 2.10 -25.04 -17.70
N GLY A 24 2.92 -25.04 -18.77
CA GLY A 24 2.65 -24.26 -19.97
C GLY A 24 2.53 -22.76 -19.67
N GLU A 25 1.38 -22.17 -19.95
CA GLU A 25 1.04 -20.78 -19.67
C GLU A 25 0.21 -20.59 -18.39
N SER A 26 0.46 -21.44 -17.40
CA SER A 26 -0.22 -21.35 -16.10
C SER A 26 0.65 -21.83 -14.94
N PHE A 27 0.16 -21.60 -13.71
CA PHE A 27 0.67 -22.20 -12.47
C PHE A 27 -0.42 -23.05 -11.84
N VAL A 28 -0.13 -24.33 -11.59
CA VAL A 28 -1.09 -25.29 -11.07
C VAL A 28 -0.77 -25.66 -9.63
N CYS A 29 -1.78 -25.69 -8.77
CA CYS A 29 -1.70 -26.25 -7.43
C CYS A 29 -2.10 -27.73 -7.43
N LYS A 30 -1.15 -28.62 -7.20
CA LYS A 30 -1.42 -30.06 -7.12
C LYS A 30 -2.24 -30.48 -5.89
N SER A 31 -2.34 -29.62 -4.88
CA SER A 31 -3.06 -29.91 -3.64
C SER A 31 -4.56 -29.62 -3.73
N CYS A 32 -4.96 -28.47 -4.30
CA CYS A 32 -6.37 -28.09 -4.42
C CYS A 32 -6.90 -28.08 -5.86
N GLY A 33 -6.04 -28.30 -6.86
CA GLY A 33 -6.42 -28.37 -8.26
C GLY A 33 -6.59 -26.99 -8.94
N ASN A 34 -6.42 -25.88 -8.23
CA ASN A 34 -6.56 -24.55 -8.81
C ASN A 34 -5.48 -24.28 -9.85
N ASP A 35 -5.89 -23.63 -10.93
CA ASP A 35 -5.04 -23.20 -12.05
C ASP A 35 -5.04 -21.68 -12.16
N TYR A 36 -3.85 -21.08 -12.30
CA TYR A 36 -3.63 -19.65 -12.33
C TYR A 36 -2.96 -19.27 -13.65
N PRO A 37 -3.64 -18.54 -14.55
CA PRO A 37 -3.11 -18.23 -15.88
C PRO A 37 -1.95 -17.25 -15.84
N VAL A 38 -1.12 -17.32 -16.87
CA VAL A 38 -0.08 -16.33 -17.20
C VAL A 38 -0.55 -15.51 -18.39
N ILE A 39 -0.88 -14.25 -18.18
CA ILE A 39 -1.39 -13.34 -19.20
C ILE A 39 -0.30 -12.32 -19.57
N ALA A 40 0.07 -12.25 -20.83
CA ALA A 40 1.16 -11.38 -21.31
C ALA A 40 2.48 -11.57 -20.53
N GLY A 41 2.78 -12.80 -20.10
CA GLY A 41 3.96 -13.14 -19.31
C GLY A 41 3.87 -12.79 -17.83
N ILE A 42 2.70 -12.35 -17.33
CA ILE A 42 2.42 -11.97 -15.95
C ILE A 42 1.53 -13.04 -15.31
N PRO A 43 1.98 -13.73 -14.25
CA PRO A 43 1.12 -14.65 -13.48
C PRO A 43 -0.02 -13.91 -12.77
N ILE A 44 -1.23 -14.45 -12.84
CA ILE A 44 -2.41 -13.93 -12.17
C ILE A 44 -2.75 -14.85 -11.00
N LEU A 45 -2.17 -14.58 -9.84
CA LEU A 45 -2.27 -15.41 -8.65
C LEU A 45 -3.31 -14.85 -7.67
N ILE A 46 -4.59 -14.96 -8.06
CA ILE A 46 -5.73 -14.44 -7.29
C ILE A 46 -6.64 -15.60 -6.89
N ASP A 47 -7.04 -15.65 -5.62
CA ASP A 47 -8.13 -16.51 -5.14
C ASP A 47 -9.45 -15.75 -5.28
N GLU A 48 -10.21 -16.05 -6.35
CA GLU A 48 -11.52 -15.45 -6.61
C GLU A 48 -12.57 -15.73 -5.52
N SER A 49 -12.35 -16.76 -4.71
CA SER A 49 -13.26 -17.11 -3.61
C SER A 49 -13.05 -16.23 -2.37
N ALA A 50 -11.85 -15.66 -2.21
CA ALA A 50 -11.44 -14.89 -1.05
C ALA A 50 -11.36 -13.38 -1.30
N CYS A 51 -11.40 -12.94 -2.58
CA CYS A 51 -11.31 -11.52 -2.93
C CYS A 51 -12.35 -11.13 -3.98
N GLY A 52 -12.57 -9.82 -4.12
CA GLY A 52 -13.53 -9.29 -5.10
C GLY A 52 -13.02 -9.22 -6.54
N PHE A 53 -11.80 -9.70 -6.81
CA PHE A 53 -11.18 -9.65 -8.14
C PHE A 53 -11.51 -10.91 -8.94
N ARG A 54 -11.68 -10.73 -10.28
CA ARG A 54 -11.95 -11.83 -11.21
C ARG A 54 -10.79 -11.98 -12.19
N ILE A 55 -10.33 -13.22 -12.40
CA ILE A 55 -9.27 -13.55 -13.36
C ILE A 55 -9.66 -13.12 -14.77
N SER A 56 -10.92 -13.31 -15.16
CA SER A 56 -11.46 -12.88 -16.46
C SER A 56 -11.32 -11.39 -16.74
N SER A 57 -11.18 -10.53 -15.72
CA SER A 57 -10.98 -9.09 -15.88
C SER A 57 -9.60 -8.75 -16.47
N TYR A 58 -8.65 -9.67 -16.44
CA TYR A 58 -7.27 -9.47 -16.92
C TYR A 58 -7.04 -9.97 -18.36
N GLU A 59 -7.98 -10.71 -18.94
CA GLU A 59 -7.86 -11.28 -20.29
C GLU A 59 -7.85 -10.22 -21.41
N GLN A 60 -8.37 -9.01 -21.12
CA GLN A 60 -8.42 -7.93 -22.09
C GLN A 60 -7.46 -6.80 -21.70
N PRO A 61 -6.33 -6.63 -22.40
CA PRO A 61 -5.45 -5.48 -22.18
C PRO A 61 -6.20 -4.19 -22.48
N ARG A 62 -6.24 -3.30 -21.50
CA ARG A 62 -6.89 -1.99 -21.66
C ARG A 62 -5.97 -1.04 -22.41
N GLU A 63 -6.33 -0.68 -23.63
CA GLU A 63 -5.68 0.44 -24.32
C GLU A 63 -6.15 1.79 -23.77
N LEU A 64 -5.20 2.69 -23.56
CA LEU A 64 -5.51 4.07 -23.18
C LEU A 64 -6.21 4.78 -24.34
N THR A 65 -7.35 5.38 -24.06
CA THR A 65 -8.07 6.24 -25.03
C THR A 65 -7.23 7.46 -25.40
N LYS A 66 -7.53 8.09 -26.54
CA LYS A 66 -6.86 9.34 -26.96
C LYS A 66 -6.99 10.44 -25.90
N ALA A 67 -8.17 10.53 -25.24
CA ALA A 67 -8.41 11.50 -24.17
C ALA A 67 -7.54 11.22 -22.93
N GLU A 68 -7.32 9.96 -22.56
CA GLU A 68 -6.44 9.59 -21.44
C GLU A 68 -4.97 9.87 -21.77
N ARG A 69 -4.54 9.63 -23.00
CA ARG A 69 -3.19 10.00 -23.46
C ARG A 69 -2.96 11.52 -23.41
N ALA A 70 -3.94 12.32 -23.87
CA ALA A 70 -3.88 13.78 -23.80
C ALA A 70 -3.85 14.29 -22.35
N LYS A 71 -4.68 13.73 -21.46
CA LYS A 71 -4.66 14.04 -20.02
C LYS A 71 -3.31 13.69 -19.39
N ARG A 72 -2.70 12.56 -19.78
CA ARG A 72 -1.37 12.16 -19.30
C ARG A 72 -0.28 13.15 -19.71
N LEU A 73 -0.32 13.62 -20.97
CA LEU A 73 0.61 14.62 -21.47
C LEU A 73 0.44 15.98 -20.75
N LEU A 74 -0.81 16.44 -20.58
CA LEU A 74 -1.10 17.66 -19.84
C LEU A 74 -0.60 17.60 -18.38
N ARG A 75 -0.78 16.45 -17.72
CA ARG A 75 -0.27 16.24 -16.35
C ARG A 75 1.26 16.28 -16.26
N ALA A 76 1.96 15.86 -17.28
CA ALA A 76 3.44 15.90 -17.31
C ALA A 76 4.01 17.33 -17.40
N VAL A 77 3.23 18.26 -17.99
CA VAL A 77 3.63 19.67 -18.15
C VAL A 77 3.22 20.54 -16.96
N LEU A 78 2.11 20.21 -16.30
CA LEU A 78 1.61 20.99 -15.16
C LEU A 78 2.44 20.73 -13.90
N PRO A 79 2.72 21.78 -13.08
CA PRO A 79 3.44 21.60 -11.82
C PRO A 79 2.64 20.70 -10.86
N ALA A 80 3.35 19.86 -10.11
CA ALA A 80 2.74 19.05 -9.05
C ALA A 80 2.54 19.89 -7.78
N ILE A 81 1.40 19.74 -7.12
CA ILE A 81 1.14 20.30 -5.78
C ILE A 81 1.91 19.49 -4.72
N SER A 82 2.04 18.18 -4.94
CA SER A 82 2.67 17.25 -4.02
C SER A 82 4.19 17.23 -4.12
N MET A 83 4.84 16.94 -2.99
CA MET A 83 6.27 16.69 -2.89
C MET A 83 6.54 15.71 -1.76
N ASN A 84 7.22 14.61 -2.05
CA ASN A 84 7.70 13.71 -1.00
C ASN A 84 9.04 14.19 -0.47
N LEU A 85 9.07 14.53 0.82
CA LEU A 85 10.23 15.13 1.50
C LEU A 85 11.26 14.08 1.96
N ALA A 86 10.82 12.85 2.14
CA ALA A 86 11.60 11.81 2.81
C ALA A 86 12.04 10.67 1.87
N ALA A 87 11.27 10.37 0.84
CA ALA A 87 11.41 9.14 0.05
C ALA A 87 12.83 8.92 -0.50
N ARG A 88 13.46 9.94 -1.12
CA ARG A 88 14.81 9.79 -1.67
C ARG A 88 15.84 9.38 -0.62
N ARG A 89 15.82 10.03 0.55
CA ARG A 89 16.72 9.69 1.66
C ARG A 89 16.40 8.29 2.19
N ASN A 90 15.12 7.99 2.40
CA ASN A 90 14.68 6.74 2.97
C ASN A 90 15.00 5.56 2.04
N TYR A 91 14.85 5.71 0.72
CA TYR A 91 15.22 4.66 -0.24
C TYR A 91 16.74 4.45 -0.34
N ARG A 92 17.55 5.48 -0.12
CA ARG A 92 19.00 5.33 -0.01
C ARG A 92 19.36 4.51 1.24
N GLU A 93 18.80 4.87 2.40
CA GLU A 93 18.99 4.15 3.65
C GLU A 93 18.47 2.70 3.56
N PHE A 94 17.30 2.49 2.98
CA PHE A 94 16.73 1.17 2.71
C PHE A 94 17.67 0.31 1.84
N ARG A 95 18.22 0.88 0.78
CA ARG A 95 19.19 0.22 -0.11
C ARG A 95 20.48 -0.17 0.62
N GLU A 96 21.03 0.73 1.43
CA GLU A 96 22.22 0.46 2.25
C GLU A 96 22.01 -0.72 3.19
N MET A 97 20.85 -0.78 3.83
CA MET A 97 20.48 -1.89 4.72
C MET A 97 20.32 -3.21 3.97
N LEU A 98 19.74 -3.22 2.78
CA LEU A 98 19.63 -4.42 1.95
C LEU A 98 21.01 -5.00 1.65
N PHE A 99 21.94 -4.15 1.19
CA PHE A 99 23.29 -4.59 0.82
C PHE A 99 24.19 -4.94 2.02
N ALA A 100 23.87 -4.48 3.21
CA ALA A 100 24.55 -4.91 4.43
C ALA A 100 24.28 -6.39 4.77
N VAL A 101 23.14 -6.93 4.31
CA VAL A 101 22.72 -8.31 4.61
C VAL A 101 22.91 -9.24 3.40
N ASN A 102 22.62 -8.76 2.18
CA ASN A 102 22.65 -9.59 0.98
C ASN A 102 23.22 -8.78 -0.20
N PRO A 103 24.27 -9.28 -0.91
CA PRO A 103 24.85 -8.60 -2.08
C PRO A 103 23.92 -8.59 -3.30
N THR A 104 22.92 -9.47 -3.37
CA THR A 104 21.92 -9.56 -4.44
C THR A 104 20.52 -9.67 -3.84
N PRO A 105 20.01 -8.59 -3.23
CA PRO A 105 18.75 -8.66 -2.48
C PRO A 105 17.54 -8.77 -3.41
N ARG A 106 16.51 -9.46 -2.93
CA ARG A 106 15.19 -9.51 -3.57
C ARG A 106 14.21 -8.63 -2.82
N VAL A 107 13.53 -7.74 -3.54
CA VAL A 107 12.61 -6.75 -2.97
C VAL A 107 11.23 -6.91 -3.59
N LEU A 108 10.20 -7.05 -2.73
CA LEU A 108 8.80 -7.00 -3.12
C LEU A 108 8.30 -5.56 -3.05
N ILE A 109 7.69 -5.08 -4.13
CA ILE A 109 6.96 -3.81 -4.16
C ILE A 109 5.47 -4.13 -4.27
N ILE A 110 4.71 -3.84 -3.23
CA ILE A 110 3.25 -4.01 -3.21
C ILE A 110 2.62 -2.71 -3.71
N GLY A 111 1.72 -2.81 -4.69
CA GLY A 111 1.21 -1.66 -5.43
C GLY A 111 2.22 -1.14 -6.45
N GLY A 112 3.03 -2.04 -7.04
CA GLY A 112 4.20 -1.74 -7.86
C GLY A 112 3.91 -1.43 -9.33
N ALA A 113 2.65 -1.41 -9.77
CA ALA A 113 2.31 -1.14 -11.17
C ALA A 113 2.91 0.17 -11.71
N THR A 114 3.14 1.13 -10.83
CA THR A 114 3.82 2.40 -11.13
C THR A 114 4.91 2.69 -10.09
N ALA A 115 6.03 3.27 -10.52
CA ALA A 115 7.09 3.69 -9.59
C ALA A 115 6.60 4.75 -8.62
N GLY A 116 6.83 4.56 -7.34
CA GLY A 116 6.52 5.54 -6.30
C GLY A 116 7.49 6.73 -6.31
N ALA A 117 7.11 7.81 -5.62
CA ALA A 117 7.95 8.99 -5.48
C ALA A 117 9.31 8.63 -4.86
N GLY A 118 10.40 9.08 -5.47
CA GLY A 118 11.77 8.89 -4.96
C GLY A 118 12.42 7.53 -5.24
N MET A 119 11.71 6.56 -5.84
CA MET A 119 12.24 5.22 -6.11
C MET A 119 13.28 5.15 -7.24
N GLY A 120 13.42 6.17 -8.08
CA GLY A 120 14.19 6.07 -9.33
C GLY A 120 15.61 5.53 -9.18
N GLU A 121 16.37 6.01 -8.19
CA GLU A 121 17.73 5.56 -7.93
C GLU A 121 17.77 4.09 -7.42
N LEU A 122 16.79 3.68 -6.60
CA LEU A 122 16.67 2.32 -6.11
C LEU A 122 16.35 1.34 -7.25
N LEU A 123 15.38 1.70 -8.10
CA LEU A 123 14.93 0.88 -9.22
C LEU A 123 15.96 0.76 -10.34
N ALA A 124 16.95 1.64 -10.41
CA ALA A 124 18.05 1.60 -11.35
C ALA A 124 19.21 0.69 -10.91
N ASP A 125 19.18 0.13 -9.69
CA ASP A 125 20.22 -0.76 -9.20
C ASP A 125 19.98 -2.20 -9.69
N GLU A 126 20.68 -2.62 -10.71
CA GLU A 126 20.55 -3.93 -11.37
C GLU A 126 20.93 -5.13 -10.46
N ARG A 127 21.56 -4.88 -9.31
CA ARG A 127 21.89 -5.92 -8.33
C ARG A 127 20.68 -6.35 -7.49
N ILE A 128 19.59 -5.58 -7.54
CA ILE A 128 18.36 -5.85 -6.79
C ILE A 128 17.36 -6.55 -7.72
N GLU A 129 16.89 -7.73 -7.31
CA GLU A 129 15.76 -8.39 -7.97
C GLU A 129 14.45 -7.79 -7.46
N PHE A 130 13.76 -6.99 -8.29
CA PHE A 130 12.46 -6.45 -7.94
C PHE A 130 11.32 -7.37 -8.39
N VAL A 131 10.36 -7.57 -7.48
CA VAL A 131 9.08 -8.22 -7.75
C VAL A 131 7.98 -7.18 -7.52
N GLU A 132 7.39 -6.72 -8.61
CA GLU A 132 6.39 -5.65 -8.58
C GLU A 132 4.99 -6.27 -8.65
N SER A 133 4.37 -6.45 -7.48
CA SER A 133 3.02 -6.99 -7.36
C SER A 133 1.98 -5.86 -7.33
N ASP A 134 0.87 -6.11 -7.99
CA ASP A 134 -0.28 -5.20 -7.98
C ASP A 134 -1.56 -6.01 -8.25
N ILE A 135 -2.73 -5.41 -8.00
CA ILE A 135 -4.03 -5.92 -8.44
C ILE A 135 -4.36 -5.51 -9.88
N ALA A 136 -3.54 -4.66 -10.50
CA ALA A 136 -3.71 -4.19 -11.87
C ALA A 136 -2.50 -4.55 -12.73
N ILE A 137 -2.73 -4.85 -14.01
CA ILE A 137 -1.66 -4.96 -15.02
C ILE A 137 -1.37 -3.54 -15.53
N ASP A 138 -0.22 -3.00 -15.18
CA ASP A 138 0.33 -1.76 -15.79
C ASP A 138 1.84 -1.96 -16.04
N GLY A 139 2.51 -0.97 -16.60
CA GLY A 139 3.85 -1.04 -17.20
C GLY A 139 4.91 -1.81 -16.40
N ARG A 140 4.86 -1.77 -15.08
CA ARG A 140 5.85 -2.40 -14.20
C ARG A 140 5.40 -3.73 -13.58
N THR A 141 4.11 -4.05 -13.57
CA THR A 141 3.59 -5.26 -12.92
C THR A 141 4.30 -6.53 -13.43
N THR A 142 4.88 -7.29 -12.51
CA THR A 142 5.52 -8.57 -12.79
C THR A 142 4.68 -9.75 -12.32
N LEU A 143 3.76 -9.53 -11.37
CA LEU A 143 2.84 -10.53 -10.83
C LEU A 143 1.58 -9.82 -10.32
N VAL A 144 0.41 -10.40 -10.62
CA VAL A 144 -0.87 -9.94 -10.07
C VAL A 144 -1.24 -10.77 -8.86
N CYS A 145 -1.47 -10.13 -7.72
CA CYS A 145 -1.96 -10.80 -6.51
C CYS A 145 -2.67 -9.80 -5.57
N ASP A 146 -3.45 -10.36 -4.66
CA ASP A 146 -4.03 -9.62 -3.53
C ASP A 146 -3.00 -9.51 -2.40
N ALA A 147 -2.79 -8.30 -1.89
CA ALA A 147 -1.88 -8.04 -0.77
C ALA A 147 -2.32 -8.71 0.55
N HIS A 148 -3.61 -9.05 0.68
CA HIS A 148 -4.14 -9.80 1.84
C HIS A 148 -3.70 -11.26 1.85
N VAL A 149 -3.24 -11.80 0.71
CA VAL A 149 -2.79 -13.19 0.54
C VAL A 149 -1.63 -13.22 -0.44
N LEU A 150 -0.43 -12.88 0.03
CA LEU A 150 0.76 -12.88 -0.81
C LEU A 150 1.14 -14.31 -1.23
N PRO A 151 1.21 -14.60 -2.54
CA PRO A 151 1.45 -15.96 -3.05
C PRO A 151 2.94 -16.34 -3.04
N PHE A 152 3.63 -16.02 -1.96
CA PHE A 152 5.05 -16.30 -1.78
C PHE A 152 5.28 -17.11 -0.51
N ALA A 153 6.23 -18.04 -0.55
CA ALA A 153 6.68 -18.79 0.61
C ALA A 153 7.23 -17.83 1.69
N ASP A 154 7.26 -18.29 2.92
CA ASP A 154 7.86 -17.55 4.03
C ASP A 154 9.31 -17.18 3.73
N GLN A 155 9.75 -16.03 4.24
CA GLN A 155 11.14 -15.60 4.17
C GLN A 155 11.72 -15.61 2.74
N THR A 156 10.95 -15.07 1.80
CA THR A 156 11.35 -15.00 0.37
C THR A 156 12.12 -13.72 0.05
N PHE A 157 11.81 -12.60 0.73
CA PHE A 157 12.31 -11.27 0.39
C PHE A 157 13.24 -10.69 1.45
N ASP A 158 14.26 -9.96 0.98
CA ASP A 158 15.17 -9.17 1.81
C ASP A 158 14.57 -7.80 2.16
N GLY A 159 13.66 -7.31 1.31
CA GLY A 159 12.95 -6.05 1.51
C GLY A 159 11.52 -6.09 1.01
N VAL A 160 10.64 -5.29 1.64
CA VAL A 160 9.26 -5.04 1.19
C VAL A 160 9.01 -3.54 1.17
N ILE A 161 8.49 -3.02 0.06
CA ILE A 161 8.08 -1.63 -0.12
C ILE A 161 6.56 -1.58 -0.25
N PHE A 162 5.94 -0.70 0.54
CA PHE A 162 4.49 -0.55 0.67
C PHE A 162 4.12 0.94 0.69
N GLN A 163 4.36 1.62 -0.44
CA GLN A 163 4.22 3.07 -0.56
C GLN A 163 2.86 3.46 -1.12
N GLY A 164 2.05 4.15 -0.30
CA GLY A 164 0.78 4.73 -0.73
C GLY A 164 -0.30 3.69 -1.06
N VAL A 165 -0.34 2.56 -0.37
CA VAL A 165 -1.27 1.45 -0.61
C VAL A 165 -2.12 1.14 0.62
N ILE A 166 -1.58 1.28 1.83
CA ILE A 166 -2.21 0.82 3.08
C ILE A 166 -3.65 1.35 3.28
N PHE A 167 -3.94 2.55 2.83
CA PHE A 167 -5.24 3.18 2.99
C PHE A 167 -6.31 2.67 2.01
N TYR A 168 -5.92 1.88 0.99
CA TYR A 168 -6.84 1.21 0.06
C TYR A 168 -7.24 -0.21 0.51
N LEU A 169 -6.63 -0.74 1.55
CA LEU A 169 -6.83 -2.12 1.98
C LEU A 169 -7.89 -2.20 3.07
N GLN A 170 -8.87 -3.08 2.91
CA GLN A 170 -9.92 -3.30 3.92
C GLN A 170 -9.36 -3.88 5.22
N ASP A 171 -8.47 -4.85 5.12
CA ASP A 171 -7.77 -5.49 6.24
C ASP A 171 -6.25 -5.30 6.10
N TYR A 172 -5.79 -4.06 6.37
CA TYR A 172 -4.36 -3.75 6.35
C TYR A 172 -3.57 -4.56 7.38
N GLY A 173 -4.18 -5.00 8.48
CA GLY A 173 -3.53 -5.83 9.51
C GLY A 173 -3.09 -7.18 8.94
N ARG A 174 -3.95 -7.82 8.15
CA ARG A 174 -3.63 -9.04 7.43
C ARG A 174 -2.50 -8.82 6.41
N CYS A 175 -2.55 -7.71 5.66
CA CYS A 175 -1.48 -7.38 4.71
C CYS A 175 -0.13 -7.18 5.40
N ILE A 176 -0.09 -6.47 6.54
CA ILE A 176 1.13 -6.27 7.33
C ILE A 176 1.66 -7.61 7.87
N SER A 177 0.77 -8.53 8.28
CA SER A 177 1.15 -9.88 8.71
C SER A 177 1.75 -10.70 7.56
N GLU A 178 1.20 -10.59 6.35
CA GLU A 178 1.75 -11.22 5.15
C GLU A 178 3.12 -10.63 4.77
N MET A 179 3.29 -9.30 4.85
CA MET A 179 4.61 -8.68 4.66
C MET A 179 5.63 -9.21 5.66
N PHE A 180 5.24 -9.35 6.94
CA PHE A 180 6.11 -9.92 7.96
C PHE A 180 6.47 -11.38 7.64
N ARG A 181 5.51 -12.19 7.20
CA ARG A 181 5.70 -13.59 6.83
C ARG A 181 6.71 -13.76 5.69
N VAL A 182 6.56 -12.97 4.62
CA VAL A 182 7.38 -13.12 3.41
C VAL A 182 8.76 -12.47 3.52
N LEU A 183 8.98 -11.55 4.48
CA LEU A 183 10.29 -11.00 4.77
C LEU A 183 11.18 -12.03 5.45
N LYS A 184 12.46 -12.08 5.11
CA LYS A 184 13.49 -12.81 5.86
C LYS A 184 13.73 -12.18 7.23
N PRO A 185 14.27 -12.92 8.22
CA PRO A 185 14.86 -12.31 9.41
C PRO A 185 15.86 -11.21 9.00
N GLU A 186 15.90 -10.09 9.72
CA GLU A 186 16.67 -8.88 9.39
C GLU A 186 16.22 -8.14 8.11
N GLY A 187 15.24 -8.66 7.39
CA GLY A 187 14.64 -8.00 6.22
C GLY A 187 13.96 -6.68 6.57
N VAL A 188 13.99 -5.75 5.64
CA VAL A 188 13.55 -4.37 5.84
C VAL A 188 12.19 -4.10 5.21
N VAL A 189 11.30 -3.42 5.94
CA VAL A 189 10.03 -2.92 5.41
C VAL A 189 10.07 -1.40 5.33
N TYR A 190 9.53 -0.85 4.23
CA TYR A 190 9.26 0.57 4.06
C TYR A 190 7.80 0.80 3.70
N SER A 191 7.12 1.68 4.44
CA SER A 191 5.71 2.01 4.23
C SER A 191 5.50 3.52 4.23
N GLU A 192 4.59 3.99 3.38
CA GLU A 192 4.06 5.35 3.42
C GLU A 192 2.53 5.34 3.46
N SER A 193 1.97 6.29 4.20
CA SER A 193 0.53 6.44 4.36
C SER A 193 0.11 7.91 4.33
N ALA A 194 -1.08 8.16 3.81
CA ALA A 194 -1.76 9.45 3.91
C ALA A 194 -2.19 9.73 5.36
N PHE A 195 -2.14 11.01 5.77
CA PHE A 195 -2.70 11.49 7.02
C PHE A 195 -3.67 12.65 6.78
N MET A 196 -3.20 13.90 6.54
CA MET A 196 -4.07 15.05 6.29
C MET A 196 -4.32 15.25 4.77
N GLU A 197 -4.38 14.18 4.04
CA GLU A 197 -4.71 14.19 2.63
C GLU A 197 -6.17 13.80 2.39
N GLN A 198 -6.75 14.34 1.33
CA GLN A 198 -8.13 14.09 0.94
C GLN A 198 -8.30 12.71 0.35
N VAL A 199 -9.56 12.25 0.29
CA VAL A 199 -9.93 10.98 -0.33
C VAL A 199 -9.60 11.02 -1.83
N VAL A 200 -8.75 10.11 -2.30
CA VAL A 200 -8.32 10.00 -3.71
C VAL A 200 -8.77 8.71 -4.37
N GLY A 201 -9.01 7.64 -3.60
CA GLY A 201 -9.45 6.32 -4.05
C GLY A 201 -10.97 6.13 -4.07
N GLY A 202 -11.77 7.17 -3.82
CA GLY A 202 -13.22 7.06 -3.74
C GLY A 202 -13.66 6.08 -2.66
N GLU A 203 -14.50 5.12 -3.02
CA GLU A 203 -15.04 4.08 -2.11
C GLU A 203 -14.00 3.04 -1.63
N TYR A 204 -12.80 3.03 -2.22
CA TYR A 204 -11.69 2.15 -1.80
C TYR A 204 -10.67 2.87 -0.90
N ASP A 205 -10.96 4.07 -0.43
CA ASP A 205 -10.05 4.85 0.41
C ASP A 205 -10.56 4.80 1.87
N PHE A 206 -10.05 3.83 2.64
CA PHE A 206 -10.63 3.47 3.94
C PHE A 206 -9.98 4.19 5.12
N TYR A 207 -8.67 4.50 5.08
CA TYR A 207 -7.92 4.86 6.27
C TYR A 207 -7.04 6.10 6.12
N ARG A 208 -6.86 6.80 7.23
CA ARG A 208 -5.86 7.85 7.43
C ARG A 208 -5.15 7.58 8.74
N PHE A 209 -3.82 7.59 8.72
CA PHE A 209 -3.04 7.29 9.91
C PHE A 209 -2.22 8.50 10.36
N THR A 210 -2.38 8.89 11.65
CA THR A 210 -1.40 9.74 12.31
C THR A 210 -0.04 9.04 12.33
N LEU A 211 1.05 9.76 12.56
CA LEU A 211 2.38 9.14 12.67
C LEU A 211 2.39 8.01 13.71
N ARG A 212 1.79 8.22 14.89
CA ARG A 212 1.71 7.20 15.94
C ARG A 212 0.82 6.03 15.56
N GLY A 213 -0.28 6.29 14.87
CA GLY A 213 -1.15 5.24 14.34
C GLY A 213 -0.42 4.38 13.32
N HIS A 214 0.36 5.00 12.41
CA HIS A 214 1.17 4.28 11.43
C HIS A 214 2.26 3.41 12.10
N GLU A 215 3.03 3.97 13.05
CA GLU A 215 4.02 3.23 13.85
C GLU A 215 3.38 2.03 14.59
N TYR A 216 2.18 2.22 15.15
CA TYR A 216 1.47 1.17 15.87
C TYR A 216 1.05 0.00 14.98
N GLN A 217 0.68 0.26 13.71
CA GLN A 217 0.35 -0.82 12.78
C GLN A 217 1.57 -1.70 12.49
N PHE A 218 2.77 -1.12 12.45
CA PHE A 218 4.02 -1.83 12.20
C PHE A 218 4.78 -2.24 13.46
N ARG A 219 4.13 -2.29 14.63
CA ARG A 219 4.76 -2.59 15.94
C ARG A 219 5.45 -3.95 16.05
N GLN A 220 5.15 -4.88 15.16
CA GLN A 220 5.83 -6.18 15.08
C GLN A 220 7.24 -6.08 14.47
N PHE A 221 7.57 -4.97 13.82
CA PHE A 221 8.89 -4.67 13.30
C PHE A 221 9.69 -3.82 14.29
N GLU A 222 10.98 -4.00 14.33
CA GLU A 222 11.89 -3.08 15.02
C GLU A 222 11.98 -1.79 14.22
N ARG A 223 11.51 -0.68 14.82
CA ARG A 223 11.52 0.61 14.15
C ARG A 223 12.95 1.11 13.94
N ILE A 224 13.31 1.39 12.70
CA ILE A 224 14.58 2.04 12.31
C ILE A 224 14.35 3.55 12.26
N SER A 225 13.39 3.99 11.45
CA SER A 225 13.02 5.40 11.34
C SER A 225 11.54 5.57 11.00
N SER A 226 10.99 6.71 11.37
CA SER A 226 9.62 7.12 11.03
C SER A 226 9.54 8.63 11.01
N GLY A 227 8.55 9.18 10.33
CA GLY A 227 8.38 10.62 10.24
C GLY A 227 7.36 11.03 9.19
N ILE A 228 7.42 12.30 8.79
CA ILE A 228 6.52 12.84 7.77
C ILE A 228 7.11 12.65 6.37
N SER A 229 6.27 12.23 5.43
CA SER A 229 6.60 12.12 4.00
C SER A 229 6.15 13.35 3.22
N GLY A 230 5.01 13.94 3.59
CA GLY A 230 4.49 15.21 3.07
C GLY A 230 4.15 16.18 4.20
N GLY A 231 4.46 17.46 4.02
CA GLY A 231 4.31 18.46 5.08
C GLY A 231 2.96 19.17 5.12
N PRO A 232 2.76 20.09 6.10
CA PRO A 232 1.50 20.79 6.33
C PRO A 232 1.10 21.76 5.22
N ALA A 233 2.06 22.38 4.54
CA ALA A 233 1.75 23.30 3.44
C ALA A 233 1.21 22.54 2.20
N MET A 234 1.73 21.35 1.95
CA MET A 234 1.16 20.43 0.96
C MET A 234 -0.28 20.02 1.34
N ALA A 235 -0.53 19.63 2.61
CA ALA A 235 -1.87 19.30 3.11
C ALA A 235 -2.85 20.46 2.92
N THR A 236 -2.42 21.70 3.21
CA THR A 236 -3.20 22.91 3.03
C THR A 236 -3.54 23.16 1.55
N ALA A 237 -2.56 23.01 0.65
CA ALA A 237 -2.80 23.18 -0.79
C ALA A 237 -3.84 22.19 -1.31
N TRP A 238 -3.79 20.93 -0.88
CA TRP A 238 -4.79 19.93 -1.20
C TRP A 238 -6.16 20.29 -0.61
N SER A 239 -6.21 20.76 0.65
CA SER A 239 -7.46 21.17 1.31
C SER A 239 -8.14 22.32 0.56
N ILE A 240 -7.38 23.33 0.13
CA ILE A 240 -7.89 24.44 -0.69
C ILE A 240 -8.47 23.91 -2.01
N GLN A 241 -7.72 23.04 -2.72
CA GLN A 241 -8.21 22.46 -3.98
C GLN A 241 -9.52 21.71 -3.78
N TYR A 242 -9.62 20.86 -2.75
CA TYR A 242 -10.83 20.07 -2.49
C TYR A 242 -11.99 20.92 -2.00
N LEU A 243 -11.74 21.98 -1.22
CA LEU A 243 -12.76 22.96 -0.89
C LEU A 243 -13.37 23.58 -2.16
N LEU A 244 -12.54 24.03 -3.09
CA LEU A 244 -13.03 24.59 -4.35
C LEU A 244 -13.79 23.56 -5.21
N LEU A 245 -13.32 22.30 -5.23
CA LEU A 245 -13.99 21.22 -5.94
C LEU A 245 -15.36 20.87 -5.36
N SER A 246 -15.61 21.17 -4.07
CA SER A 246 -16.89 20.90 -3.42
C SER A 246 -18.03 21.83 -3.86
N PHE A 247 -17.74 22.94 -4.51
CA PHE A 247 -18.76 23.86 -5.03
C PHE A 247 -19.37 23.44 -6.37
N THR A 248 -18.88 22.36 -7.01
CA THR A 248 -19.34 22.03 -8.36
C THR A 248 -19.29 20.54 -8.67
N GLU A 249 -20.33 20.08 -9.35
CA GLU A 249 -20.43 18.72 -9.92
C GLU A 249 -19.95 18.67 -11.39
N SER A 250 -19.83 19.83 -12.07
CA SER A 250 -19.44 19.91 -13.47
C SER A 250 -18.01 19.41 -13.68
N ALA A 251 -17.84 18.35 -14.47
CA ALA A 251 -16.52 17.78 -14.78
C ALA A 251 -15.55 18.79 -15.43
N ALA A 252 -16.07 19.68 -16.28
CA ALA A 252 -15.27 20.72 -16.94
C ALA A 252 -14.79 21.78 -15.94
N VAL A 253 -15.67 22.26 -15.05
CA VAL A 253 -15.32 23.22 -13.99
C VAL A 253 -14.33 22.59 -13.01
N ARG A 254 -14.54 21.35 -12.59
CA ARG A 254 -13.60 20.58 -11.73
C ARG A 254 -12.23 20.46 -12.39
N ALA A 255 -12.16 20.19 -13.70
CA ALA A 255 -10.88 20.15 -14.43
C ALA A 255 -10.17 21.52 -14.42
N GLY A 256 -10.91 22.61 -14.63
CA GLY A 256 -10.41 23.98 -14.56
C GLY A 256 -9.88 24.33 -13.17
N ILE A 257 -10.61 24.00 -12.10
CA ILE A 257 -10.17 24.20 -10.71
C ILE A 257 -8.85 23.45 -10.43
N ARG A 258 -8.74 22.17 -10.87
CA ARG A 258 -7.49 21.40 -10.69
C ARG A 258 -6.31 22.04 -11.39
N ILE A 259 -6.49 22.57 -12.61
CA ILE A 259 -5.44 23.27 -13.34
C ILE A 259 -5.06 24.57 -12.61
N LEU A 260 -6.05 25.37 -12.24
CA LEU A 260 -5.84 26.63 -11.51
C LEU A 260 -5.05 26.39 -10.22
N CYS A 261 -5.48 25.44 -9.38
CA CYS A 261 -4.78 25.10 -8.14
C CYS A 261 -3.36 24.61 -8.38
N LYS A 262 -3.13 23.81 -9.42
CA LYS A 262 -1.77 23.39 -9.78
C LYS A 262 -0.88 24.56 -10.16
N CYS A 263 -1.41 25.54 -10.87
CA CYS A 263 -0.64 26.73 -11.27
C CYS A 263 -0.46 27.77 -10.16
N THR A 264 -1.37 27.83 -9.20
CA THR A 264 -1.35 28.85 -8.15
C THR A 264 -0.83 28.37 -6.79
N LEU A 265 -0.99 27.07 -6.45
CA LEU A 265 -0.65 26.51 -5.13
C LEU A 265 0.62 25.63 -5.14
N PHE A 266 1.20 25.34 -6.32
CA PHE A 266 2.35 24.42 -6.42
C PHE A 266 3.56 24.85 -5.59
N TRP A 267 3.74 26.14 -5.35
CA TRP A 267 4.87 26.67 -4.59
C TRP A 267 4.76 26.41 -3.09
N MET A 268 3.54 26.19 -2.57
CA MET A 268 3.31 25.95 -1.13
C MET A 268 4.12 24.76 -0.62
N LYS A 269 4.26 23.70 -1.40
CA LYS A 269 5.05 22.52 -1.04
C LYS A 269 6.51 22.84 -0.66
N TYR A 270 7.07 23.94 -1.17
CA TYR A 270 8.45 24.35 -0.84
C TYR A 270 8.56 24.94 0.57
N LEU A 271 7.46 25.45 1.15
CA LEU A 271 7.43 25.84 2.56
C LEU A 271 7.69 24.65 3.47
N ASP A 272 7.31 23.46 3.05
CA ASP A 272 7.52 22.23 3.82
C ASP A 272 9.00 21.91 4.03
N LEU A 273 9.91 22.39 3.18
CA LEU A 273 11.36 22.28 3.40
C LEU A 273 11.81 23.00 4.67
N LEU A 274 11.11 24.07 5.06
CA LEU A 274 11.36 24.84 6.28
C LEU A 274 10.58 24.25 7.48
N LEU A 275 9.36 23.75 7.22
CA LEU A 275 8.43 23.31 8.25
C LEU A 275 8.69 21.89 8.73
N VAL A 276 9.21 21.00 7.90
CA VAL A 276 9.39 19.56 8.18
C VAL A 276 10.19 19.28 9.48
N ARG A 277 11.05 20.22 9.89
CA ARG A 277 11.86 20.09 11.11
C ARG A 277 11.16 20.64 12.36
N LYS A 278 9.98 21.23 12.22
CA LYS A 278 9.21 21.82 13.33
C LYS A 278 8.29 20.78 13.95
N ARG A 279 8.15 20.79 15.29
CA ARG A 279 7.28 19.84 16.01
C ARG A 279 5.84 19.85 15.50
N GLY A 280 5.27 21.04 15.29
CA GLY A 280 3.88 21.18 14.80
C GLY A 280 3.65 20.67 13.38
N ALA A 281 4.70 20.41 12.59
CA ALA A 281 4.55 19.84 11.26
C ALA A 281 4.05 18.39 11.28
N VAL A 282 4.30 17.66 12.36
CA VAL A 282 3.84 16.27 12.52
C VAL A 282 2.32 16.20 12.67
N ASP A 283 1.73 17.17 13.38
CA ASP A 283 0.31 17.19 13.70
C ASP A 283 -0.56 17.55 12.47
N ALA A 284 0.04 18.18 11.46
CA ALA A 284 -0.63 18.61 10.23
C ALA A 284 0.03 18.03 8.97
N ALA A 285 0.80 16.96 9.09
CA ALA A 285 1.49 16.32 7.97
C ALA A 285 0.51 15.82 6.91
N ALA A 286 0.81 16.01 5.63
CA ALA A 286 0.04 15.40 4.55
C ALA A 286 0.13 13.88 4.58
N GLY A 287 1.35 13.35 4.79
CA GLY A 287 1.59 11.91 4.88
C GLY A 287 2.73 11.57 5.82
N THR A 288 2.81 10.30 6.17
CA THR A 288 3.78 9.73 7.10
C THR A 288 4.50 8.54 6.48
N PHE A 289 5.71 8.25 6.97
CA PHE A 289 6.45 7.04 6.61
C PHE A 289 6.86 6.24 7.85
N PHE A 290 7.05 4.95 7.64
CA PHE A 290 7.64 4.01 8.58
C PHE A 290 8.68 3.17 7.87
N MET A 291 9.84 2.97 8.49
CA MET A 291 10.87 2.03 8.10
C MET A 291 11.24 1.16 9.29
N GLY A 292 11.21 -0.14 9.11
CA GLY A 292 11.46 -1.11 10.17
C GLY A 292 12.16 -2.35 9.66
N ARG A 293 12.64 -3.15 10.61
CA ARG A 293 13.33 -4.42 10.37
C ARG A 293 12.54 -5.55 10.99
N ARG A 294 12.45 -6.69 10.29
CA ARG A 294 11.97 -7.92 10.91
C ARG A 294 13.00 -8.42 11.92
N PRO A 295 12.65 -8.64 13.21
CA PRO A 295 13.59 -9.18 14.20
C PRO A 295 14.22 -10.50 13.75
N ALA A 296 15.50 -10.74 14.06
CA ALA A 296 16.20 -11.99 13.77
C ALA A 296 15.56 -13.19 14.47
N GLN A 297 15.10 -12.97 15.70
CA GLN A 297 14.32 -13.93 16.47
C GLN A 297 12.97 -13.27 16.80
N VAL A 298 11.87 -13.95 16.47
CA VAL A 298 10.58 -13.56 17.02
C VAL A 298 10.68 -13.81 18.52
N ALA A 299 10.80 -12.76 19.32
CA ALA A 299 10.78 -12.88 20.77
C ALA A 299 9.54 -13.68 21.15
N ALA A 300 9.73 -14.75 21.93
CA ALA A 300 8.63 -15.55 22.45
C ALA A 300 7.59 -14.65 23.13
N PRO A 301 6.35 -15.07 23.31
CA PRO A 301 5.12 -14.27 23.46
C PRO A 301 5.02 -13.39 24.71
N GLU A 302 6.12 -12.98 25.35
CA GLU A 302 6.10 -12.05 26.48
C GLU A 302 5.42 -10.70 26.14
N ARG A 303 5.48 -10.23 24.87
CA ARG A 303 4.78 -9.01 24.47
C ARG A 303 3.28 -9.20 24.28
N VAL A 304 2.84 -10.41 23.96
CA VAL A 304 1.40 -10.74 23.90
C VAL A 304 0.83 -10.80 25.32
N ALA A 305 1.57 -11.36 26.28
CA ALA A 305 1.16 -11.42 27.67
C ALA A 305 0.99 -10.02 28.32
N VAL A 306 1.80 -9.03 27.94
CA VAL A 306 1.64 -7.64 28.41
C VAL A 306 0.38 -6.99 27.80
N LEU A 307 0.06 -7.28 26.56
CA LEU A 307 -1.18 -6.76 25.94
C LEU A 307 -2.42 -7.45 26.51
N GLU A 308 -2.37 -8.76 26.73
CA GLU A 308 -3.43 -9.52 27.41
C GLU A 308 -3.61 -9.07 28.86
N GLN A 309 -2.53 -8.73 29.59
CA GLN A 309 -2.60 -8.13 30.90
C GLN A 309 -3.22 -6.71 30.89
N HIS A 310 -2.89 -5.89 29.90
CA HIS A 310 -3.53 -4.58 29.73
C HIS A 310 -5.00 -4.69 29.35
N GLU A 311 -5.38 -5.64 28.50
CA GLU A 311 -6.77 -5.93 28.17
C GLU A 311 -7.53 -6.52 29.35
N ALA A 312 -6.90 -7.41 30.13
CA ALA A 312 -7.47 -7.96 31.37
C ALA A 312 -7.65 -6.87 32.44
N GLN A 313 -6.69 -5.95 32.57
CA GLN A 313 -6.80 -4.79 33.46
C GLN A 313 -7.87 -3.79 33.00
N ALA A 314 -8.00 -3.54 31.69
CA ALA A 314 -9.06 -2.71 31.13
C ALA A 314 -10.44 -3.34 31.35
N LYS A 315 -10.58 -4.66 31.20
CA LYS A 315 -11.82 -5.41 31.48
C LYS A 315 -12.15 -5.42 32.98
N SER A 316 -11.15 -5.53 33.87
CA SER A 316 -11.35 -5.48 35.32
C SER A 316 -11.68 -4.06 35.83
N ALA A 317 -11.16 -3.02 35.18
CA ALA A 317 -11.52 -1.64 35.49
C ALA A 317 -12.95 -1.26 35.05
N GLN A 318 -13.50 -1.97 34.07
CA GLN A 318 -14.92 -1.82 33.64
C GLN A 318 -15.92 -2.63 34.49
N ALA A 319 -15.44 -3.55 35.34
CA ALA A 319 -16.27 -4.36 36.22
C ALA A 319 -16.60 -3.63 37.55
N LYS A 320 -17.06 -2.36 37.50
CA LYS A 320 -17.83 -1.78 38.61
C LYS A 320 -19.27 -2.25 38.46
N PRO A 321 -19.94 -2.65 39.59
CA PRO A 321 -21.29 -3.21 39.52
C PRO A 321 -22.27 -2.17 38.93
N ALA A 322 -22.90 -2.59 37.82
CA ALA A 322 -23.96 -1.82 37.17
C ALA A 322 -25.26 -1.85 37.99
N PRO A 323 -26.07 -0.79 37.97
CA PRO A 323 -27.44 -0.82 38.43
C PRO A 323 -28.28 -1.73 37.52
N SER A 324 -29.27 -2.39 38.17
CA SER A 324 -30.20 -3.41 37.65
C SER A 324 -30.74 -3.22 36.22
N PRO A 325 -31.08 -4.30 35.50
CA PRO A 325 -31.15 -4.35 34.05
C PRO A 325 -32.45 -3.72 33.50
N ALA A 326 -32.29 -2.80 32.57
CA ALA A 326 -33.26 -2.53 31.53
C ALA A 326 -32.82 -3.28 30.26
N ALA A 327 -33.78 -3.88 29.58
CA ALA A 327 -33.70 -4.80 28.48
C ALA A 327 -32.44 -4.71 27.57
N GLU A 328 -31.76 -5.84 27.37
CA GLU A 328 -30.65 -6.02 26.43
C GLU A 328 -31.08 -5.68 24.98
N PRO A 329 -30.33 -4.81 24.31
CA PRO A 329 -30.35 -4.78 22.85
C PRO A 329 -29.58 -5.99 22.33
N GLN A 330 -30.22 -6.81 21.49
CA GLN A 330 -29.59 -7.92 20.79
C GLN A 330 -28.36 -7.47 20.02
N PRO A 331 -27.29 -8.31 19.92
CA PRO A 331 -26.12 -7.96 19.14
C PRO A 331 -26.52 -7.78 17.67
N VAL A 332 -26.37 -6.57 17.19
CA VAL A 332 -26.49 -6.28 15.77
C VAL A 332 -25.28 -6.96 15.10
N GLN A 333 -25.51 -8.14 14.58
CA GLN A 333 -24.65 -8.70 13.54
C GLN A 333 -24.75 -7.74 12.36
N GLN A 334 -23.78 -6.86 12.21
CA GLN A 334 -23.63 -6.13 10.95
C GLN A 334 -23.32 -7.18 9.88
N PRO A 335 -24.20 -7.41 8.91
CA PRO A 335 -23.84 -8.22 7.76
C PRO A 335 -22.65 -7.56 7.11
N LEU A 336 -21.61 -8.32 6.85
CA LEU A 336 -20.58 -7.93 5.89
C LEU A 336 -21.32 -7.48 4.64
N ILE A 337 -21.33 -6.18 4.38
CA ILE A 337 -21.94 -5.63 3.16
C ILE A 337 -21.22 -6.34 2.02
N PRO A 338 -21.89 -7.16 1.21
CA PRO A 338 -21.27 -7.69 0.02
C PRO A 338 -20.93 -6.47 -0.84
N VAL A 339 -19.65 -6.12 -0.90
CA VAL A 339 -19.15 -5.10 -1.80
C VAL A 339 -19.44 -5.65 -3.20
N GLN A 340 -20.54 -5.20 -3.80
CA GLN A 340 -20.69 -5.33 -5.24
C GLN A 340 -19.52 -4.57 -5.82
N VAL A 341 -18.52 -5.29 -6.30
CA VAL A 341 -17.38 -4.74 -7.02
C VAL A 341 -17.95 -4.15 -8.31
N PRO A 342 -18.14 -2.83 -8.40
CA PRO A 342 -18.44 -2.22 -9.69
C PRO A 342 -17.24 -2.55 -10.57
N GLU A 343 -17.48 -2.85 -11.82
CA GLU A 343 -16.42 -3.12 -12.80
C GLU A 343 -15.26 -2.15 -12.59
N TYR A 344 -14.10 -2.65 -12.19
CA TYR A 344 -12.86 -1.92 -11.85
C TYR A 344 -12.33 -1.04 -13.01
N ARG A 345 -13.19 -0.75 -13.98
CA ARG A 345 -12.87 -0.18 -15.30
C ARG A 345 -12.46 1.28 -15.33
N GLY A 346 -12.40 2.02 -14.25
CA GLY A 346 -12.14 3.46 -14.40
C GLY A 346 -11.47 4.22 -13.28
N LEU A 347 -11.51 3.78 -12.02
CA LEU A 347 -11.24 4.66 -10.89
C LEU A 347 -9.78 4.67 -10.40
N ILE A 348 -9.07 3.56 -10.45
CA ILE A 348 -7.69 3.51 -9.92
C ILE A 348 -6.69 4.33 -10.77
N GLN A 349 -6.94 4.53 -12.04
CA GLN A 349 -5.97 5.20 -12.92
C GLN A 349 -6.08 6.73 -13.00
N SER A 350 -7.19 7.36 -12.59
CA SER A 350 -7.31 8.80 -12.76
C SER A 350 -6.73 9.61 -11.61
N ASP A 351 -6.85 9.15 -10.37
CA ASP A 351 -6.51 9.96 -9.20
C ASP A 351 -5.32 9.42 -8.39
N VAL A 352 -5.06 8.09 -8.38
CA VAL A 352 -3.88 7.50 -7.71
C VAL A 352 -2.56 8.02 -8.28
N ARG A 353 -2.52 8.40 -9.56
CA ARG A 353 -1.33 9.03 -10.17
C ARG A 353 -1.10 10.49 -9.76
N ALA A 354 -1.96 11.10 -8.98
CA ALA A 354 -1.71 12.42 -8.40
C ALA A 354 -0.67 12.36 -7.25
N TYR A 355 -0.44 11.16 -6.72
CA TYR A 355 0.50 10.88 -5.62
C TYR A 355 1.90 10.47 -6.09
N ARG A 356 2.05 10.19 -7.35
CA ARG A 356 3.30 9.62 -7.91
C ARG A 356 4.04 10.59 -8.82
#